data_d9f3727efbf4a66590e5b7445987192f
#
_entry.id   d9f3727efbf4a66590e5b7445987192f
#
_cell.length_a   1.000
_cell.length_b   1.000
_cell.length_c   1.000
_cell.angle_alpha   90.00
_cell.angle_beta   90.00
_cell.angle_gamma   90.00
#
_symmetry.space_group_name_H-M   'P 1'
#
loop_
_entity.id
_entity.type
_entity.pdbx_description
1 polymer ?
#
loop_
_entity_poly.entity_id
_entity_poly.type
_entity_poly.pdbx_seq_one_letter_code
_entity_poly.pdbx_strand_id
1 'polypeptide(L)'
;IRDLYARFKENPGFQQTRGLIRLMRTIVSSMYETGTADQQMLIHPYDLDLNNEEIFSEIKTINPSLSEAVTHDIAKENHSVAEELDTRLGSGTDAQDVSKLILVASLANIPGATHGLRESDIIGFLCRPGRDISKMKKDIVDYLPTQAWYLHTSSDGRLFYKNTQNLAAKLHSMATSYNRQSCLKELRIYLESLFSPVLKDCYQKIELLPAIDEVNVEVNKITLIMVEPTVNTSGTTN
;
A
#
# COMPACT_ATOMS: atom_id res chain seq x y z
N ILE A 1 -6.76 3.34 25.49
CA ILE A 1 -7.48 2.19 26.09
C ILE A 1 -9.00 2.39 26.05
N ARG A 2 -9.54 3.53 26.52
CA ARG A 2 -10.99 3.76 26.52
C ARG A 2 -11.61 3.73 25.12
N ASP A 3 -10.98 4.36 24.15
CA ASP A 3 -11.44 4.36 22.75
C ASP A 3 -11.36 2.95 22.13
N LEU A 4 -10.27 2.22 22.35
CA LEU A 4 -10.14 0.83 21.94
C LEU A 4 -11.23 -0.06 22.55
N TYR A 5 -11.47 0.07 23.85
CA TYR A 5 -12.53 -0.67 24.51
C TYR A 5 -13.91 -0.37 23.93
N ALA A 6 -14.21 0.92 23.67
CA ALA A 6 -15.47 1.32 23.06
C ALA A 6 -15.68 0.72 21.68
N ARG A 7 -14.61 0.59 20.89
CA ARG A 7 -14.64 0.00 19.54
C ARG A 7 -14.82 -1.53 19.56
N PHE A 8 -14.27 -2.22 20.56
CA PHE A 8 -14.19 -3.69 20.58
C PHE A 8 -15.16 -4.38 21.52
N LYS A 9 -15.79 -3.67 22.46
CA LYS A 9 -16.62 -4.28 23.52
C LYS A 9 -17.74 -5.19 23.01
N GLU A 10 -18.26 -4.95 21.82
CA GLU A 10 -19.34 -5.71 21.20
C GLU A 10 -18.85 -6.78 20.20
N ASN A 11 -17.54 -6.83 19.94
CA ASN A 11 -16.97 -7.83 19.03
C ASN A 11 -16.96 -9.19 19.70
N PRO A 12 -17.64 -10.24 19.14
CA PRO A 12 -17.71 -11.56 19.74
C PRO A 12 -16.34 -12.21 19.95
N GLY A 13 -15.41 -12.03 19.01
CA GLY A 13 -14.03 -12.55 19.10
C GLY A 13 -13.19 -11.90 20.19
N PHE A 14 -13.57 -10.70 20.63
CA PHE A 14 -12.81 -9.94 21.61
C PHE A 14 -13.15 -10.26 23.08
N GLN A 15 -14.28 -10.93 23.34
CA GLN A 15 -14.73 -11.31 24.69
C GLN A 15 -14.70 -10.14 25.69
N GLN A 16 -15.14 -8.96 25.29
CA GLN A 16 -15.17 -7.74 26.10
C GLN A 16 -13.77 -7.35 26.64
N THR A 17 -13.64 -7.15 27.96
CA THR A 17 -12.39 -6.74 28.60
C THR A 17 -11.30 -7.80 28.55
N ARG A 18 -11.63 -9.09 28.50
CA ARG A 18 -10.67 -10.19 28.51
C ARG A 18 -9.75 -10.16 27.27
N GLY A 19 -10.32 -9.92 26.09
CA GLY A 19 -9.54 -9.80 24.85
C GLY A 19 -8.58 -8.61 24.87
N LEU A 20 -9.05 -7.46 25.38
CA LEU A 20 -8.19 -6.27 25.55
C LEU A 20 -7.02 -6.56 26.50
N ILE A 21 -7.30 -7.20 27.65
CA ILE A 21 -6.26 -7.53 28.63
C ILE A 21 -5.24 -8.51 28.02
N ARG A 22 -5.70 -9.53 27.29
CA ARG A 22 -4.81 -10.48 26.61
C ARG A 22 -3.91 -9.76 25.60
N LEU A 23 -4.48 -8.98 24.71
CA LEU A 23 -3.73 -8.24 23.69
C LEU A 23 -2.69 -7.31 24.34
N MET A 24 -3.11 -6.52 25.35
CA MET A 24 -2.21 -5.62 26.07
C MET A 24 -1.09 -6.38 26.80
N ARG A 25 -1.40 -7.53 27.41
CA ARG A 25 -0.40 -8.37 28.06
C ARG A 25 0.66 -8.83 27.06
N THR A 26 0.24 -9.36 25.92
CA THR A 26 1.16 -9.87 24.89
C THR A 26 2.04 -8.76 24.33
N ILE A 27 1.48 -7.57 24.08
CA ILE A 27 2.25 -6.40 23.62
C ILE A 27 3.31 -6.03 24.69
N VAL A 28 2.89 -5.86 25.94
CA VAL A 28 3.80 -5.47 27.03
C VAL A 28 4.90 -6.52 27.20
N SER A 29 4.54 -7.81 27.22
CA SER A 29 5.53 -8.91 27.33
C SER A 29 6.57 -8.84 26.22
N SER A 30 6.12 -8.76 24.98
CA SER A 30 6.99 -8.65 23.80
C SER A 30 7.91 -7.43 23.86
N MET A 31 7.41 -6.27 24.28
CA MET A 31 8.21 -5.06 24.42
C MET A 31 9.30 -5.15 25.47
N TYR A 32 9.03 -5.84 26.60
CA TYR A 32 10.05 -6.10 27.63
C TYR A 32 11.06 -7.14 27.16
N GLU A 33 10.63 -8.20 26.51
CA GLU A 33 11.50 -9.25 25.97
C GLU A 33 12.48 -8.71 24.90
N THR A 34 12.02 -7.78 24.06
CA THR A 34 12.84 -7.15 23.02
C THR A 34 13.64 -5.94 23.51
N GLY A 35 13.44 -5.48 24.75
CA GLY A 35 14.08 -4.28 25.30
C GLY A 35 13.54 -2.96 24.75
N THR A 36 12.50 -2.99 23.92
CA THR A 36 11.87 -1.77 23.36
C THR A 36 11.16 -0.94 24.43
N ALA A 37 10.70 -1.58 25.51
CA ALA A 37 10.06 -0.89 26.63
C ALA A 37 10.99 0.11 27.33
N ASP A 38 12.30 -0.12 27.36
CA ASP A 38 13.28 0.77 27.98
C ASP A 38 13.56 2.02 27.15
N GLN A 39 13.15 2.04 25.88
CA GLN A 39 13.43 3.13 24.94
C GLN A 39 12.26 4.14 24.81
N GLN A 40 11.12 3.88 25.44
CA GLN A 40 9.95 4.75 25.35
C GLN A 40 9.21 4.90 26.67
N MET A 41 8.59 6.06 26.85
CA MET A 41 7.88 6.39 28.09
C MET A 41 6.41 5.94 28.11
N LEU A 42 5.83 5.66 26.95
CA LEU A 42 4.42 5.29 26.79
C LEU A 42 4.28 4.14 25.80
N ILE A 43 3.38 3.24 26.08
CA ILE A 43 2.97 2.16 25.18
C ILE A 43 1.80 2.66 24.35
N HIS A 44 1.94 2.60 23.02
CA HIS A 44 0.94 3.06 22.07
C HIS A 44 0.18 1.90 21.42
N PRO A 45 -1.02 2.13 20.84
CA PRO A 45 -1.75 1.11 20.11
C PRO A 45 -1.03 0.54 18.89
N TYR A 46 -0.02 1.25 18.37
CA TYR A 46 0.79 0.84 17.23
C TYR A 46 2.11 0.15 17.60
N ASP A 47 2.42 0.00 18.90
CA ASP A 47 3.58 -0.76 19.37
C ASP A 47 3.41 -2.28 19.24
N LEU A 48 2.51 -2.70 18.35
CA LEU A 48 2.28 -4.10 17.99
C LEU A 48 3.43 -4.59 17.12
N ASP A 49 4.11 -5.65 17.51
CA ASP A 49 4.96 -6.40 16.60
C ASP A 49 4.15 -7.47 15.88
N LEU A 50 3.67 -7.16 14.68
CA LEU A 50 2.85 -8.09 13.89
C LEU A 50 3.67 -9.20 13.21
N ASN A 51 5.00 -9.14 13.24
CA ASN A 51 5.89 -10.24 12.87
C ASN A 51 6.02 -11.27 14.02
N ASN A 52 5.60 -10.92 15.23
CA ASN A 52 5.49 -11.86 16.35
C ASN A 52 4.21 -12.72 16.20
N GLU A 53 4.39 -14.05 16.10
CA GLU A 53 3.28 -15.00 15.87
C GLU A 53 2.21 -14.95 16.97
N GLU A 54 2.58 -14.72 18.23
CA GLU A 54 1.62 -14.65 19.34
C GLU A 54 0.71 -13.43 19.19
N ILE A 55 1.28 -12.26 18.93
CA ILE A 55 0.53 -11.02 18.69
C ILE A 55 -0.34 -11.16 17.43
N PHE A 56 0.20 -11.70 16.36
CA PHE A 56 -0.56 -11.92 15.14
C PHE A 56 -1.72 -12.90 15.34
N SER A 57 -1.53 -13.95 16.13
CA SER A 57 -2.59 -14.89 16.50
C SER A 57 -3.71 -14.23 17.30
N GLU A 58 -3.39 -13.32 18.23
CA GLU A 58 -4.40 -12.53 18.94
C GLU A 58 -5.21 -11.65 17.99
N ILE A 59 -4.55 -10.97 17.05
CA ILE A 59 -5.23 -10.16 16.02
C ILE A 59 -6.16 -11.03 15.15
N LYS A 60 -5.71 -12.22 14.74
CA LYS A 60 -6.54 -13.19 14.02
C LYS A 60 -7.76 -13.66 14.83
N THR A 61 -7.61 -13.80 16.12
CA THR A 61 -8.73 -14.17 17.01
C THR A 61 -9.79 -13.05 17.07
N ILE A 62 -9.36 -11.79 17.04
CA ILE A 62 -10.27 -10.64 17.05
C ILE A 62 -10.98 -10.50 15.71
N ASN A 63 -10.24 -10.50 14.60
CA ASN A 63 -10.77 -10.38 13.25
C ASN A 63 -9.95 -11.22 12.25
N PRO A 64 -10.33 -12.48 12.02
CA PRO A 64 -9.58 -13.36 11.13
C PRO A 64 -9.60 -12.91 9.66
N SER A 65 -10.59 -12.09 9.27
CA SER A 65 -10.73 -11.64 7.88
C SER A 65 -9.64 -10.64 7.44
N LEU A 66 -8.92 -10.02 8.39
CA LEU A 66 -7.86 -9.06 8.09
C LEU A 66 -6.44 -9.68 8.04
N SER A 67 -6.33 -11.01 8.13
CA SER A 67 -5.02 -11.68 8.12
C SER A 67 -4.20 -11.38 6.86
N GLU A 68 -4.85 -11.37 5.68
CA GLU A 68 -4.18 -11.05 4.42
C GLU A 68 -3.78 -9.57 4.33
N ALA A 69 -4.60 -8.67 4.88
CA ALA A 69 -4.27 -7.26 4.97
C ALA A 69 -3.01 -7.04 5.82
N VAL A 70 -2.90 -7.73 6.95
CA VAL A 70 -1.70 -7.65 7.80
C VAL A 70 -0.47 -8.14 7.04
N THR A 71 -0.52 -9.35 6.47
CA THR A 71 0.66 -9.96 5.83
C THR A 71 1.08 -9.27 4.54
N HIS A 72 0.15 -8.70 3.78
CA HIS A 72 0.50 -8.01 2.54
C HIS A 72 0.87 -6.54 2.77
N ASP A 73 0.06 -5.82 3.55
CA ASP A 73 0.18 -4.36 3.62
C ASP A 73 1.01 -3.85 4.80
N ILE A 74 1.09 -4.60 5.93
CA ILE A 74 1.58 -4.06 7.20
C ILE A 74 2.87 -4.69 7.69
N ALA A 75 2.94 -6.03 7.81
CA ALA A 75 4.08 -6.73 8.36
C ALA A 75 4.23 -8.14 7.78
N LYS A 76 5.41 -8.41 7.19
CA LYS A 76 5.80 -9.71 6.62
C LYS A 76 7.32 -9.81 6.52
N GLU A 77 8.01 -9.77 7.64
CA GLU A 77 9.47 -9.97 7.67
C GLU A 77 10.24 -9.11 6.64
N ASN A 78 9.92 -7.81 6.55
CA ASN A 78 10.44 -6.81 5.61
C ASN A 78 9.92 -6.91 4.15
N HIS A 79 8.84 -7.62 3.90
CA HIS A 79 8.26 -7.81 2.56
C HIS A 79 6.83 -7.25 2.41
N SER A 80 6.34 -6.50 3.39
CA SER A 80 5.04 -5.83 3.29
C SER A 80 5.18 -4.42 2.73
N VAL A 81 4.06 -3.87 2.23
CA VAL A 81 4.03 -2.51 1.65
C VAL A 81 4.56 -1.46 2.63
N ALA A 82 4.16 -1.53 3.91
CA ALA A 82 4.60 -0.55 4.91
C ALA A 82 6.09 -0.70 5.25
N GLU A 83 6.60 -1.92 5.37
CA GLU A 83 8.02 -2.19 5.66
C GLU A 83 8.93 -1.75 4.49
N GLU A 84 8.51 -2.04 3.25
CA GLU A 84 9.22 -1.56 2.06
C GLU A 84 9.22 -0.03 1.96
N LEU A 85 8.10 0.61 2.31
CA LEU A 85 7.98 2.06 2.35
C LEU A 85 8.91 2.68 3.39
N ASP A 86 8.96 2.13 4.61
CA ASP A 86 9.89 2.56 5.65
C ASP A 86 11.36 2.42 5.22
N THR A 87 11.70 1.31 4.58
CA THR A 87 13.05 1.07 4.04
C THR A 87 13.41 2.11 2.97
N ARG A 88 12.49 2.40 2.06
CA ARG A 88 12.69 3.37 0.97
C ARG A 88 12.84 4.80 1.48
N LEU A 89 12.06 5.19 2.51
CA LEU A 89 12.07 6.54 3.06
C LEU A 89 13.15 6.76 4.13
N GLY A 90 13.73 5.68 4.67
CA GLY A 90 14.59 5.73 5.83
C GLY A 90 13.87 6.29 7.07
N SER A 91 12.56 6.03 7.18
CA SER A 91 11.70 6.58 8.22
C SER A 91 11.64 5.75 9.50
N GLY A 92 12.45 4.69 9.59
CA GLY A 92 12.41 3.75 10.71
C GLY A 92 11.16 2.89 10.64
N THR A 93 10.14 3.20 11.41
CA THR A 93 8.87 2.45 11.49
C THR A 93 7.63 3.31 11.23
N ASP A 94 7.78 4.50 10.66
CA ASP A 94 6.67 5.45 10.55
C ASP A 94 5.51 4.93 9.70
N ALA A 95 5.77 4.24 8.57
CA ALA A 95 4.73 3.68 7.73
C ALA A 95 4.06 2.46 8.38
N GLN A 96 4.83 1.64 9.08
CA GLN A 96 4.29 0.56 9.90
C GLN A 96 3.42 1.09 11.04
N ASP A 97 3.85 2.15 11.75
CA ASP A 97 3.09 2.76 12.85
C ASP A 97 1.75 3.31 12.36
N VAL A 98 1.73 4.01 11.20
CA VAL A 98 0.50 4.47 10.54
C VAL A 98 -0.41 3.28 10.23
N SER A 99 0.12 2.25 9.60
CA SER A 99 -0.64 1.08 9.17
C SER A 99 -1.20 0.29 10.35
N LYS A 100 -0.39 0.06 11.39
CA LYS A 100 -0.80 -0.60 12.64
C LYS A 100 -1.90 0.17 13.37
N LEU A 101 -1.80 1.50 13.42
CA LEU A 101 -2.81 2.34 14.03
C LEU A 101 -4.16 2.26 13.29
N ILE A 102 -4.13 2.30 11.95
CA ILE A 102 -5.33 2.13 11.12
C ILE A 102 -5.90 0.71 11.28
N LEU A 103 -5.04 -0.32 11.33
CA LEU A 103 -5.46 -1.71 11.55
C LEU A 103 -6.24 -1.83 12.87
N VAL A 104 -5.68 -1.34 13.97
CA VAL A 104 -6.32 -1.39 15.29
C VAL A 104 -7.68 -0.71 15.26
N ALA A 105 -7.81 0.40 14.55
CA ALA A 105 -9.09 1.09 14.37
C ALA A 105 -10.07 0.37 13.44
N SER A 106 -9.59 -0.63 12.68
CA SER A 106 -10.39 -1.42 11.72
C SER A 106 -10.78 -2.80 12.25
N LEU A 107 -10.28 -3.21 13.41
CA LEU A 107 -10.50 -4.56 13.96
C LEU A 107 -11.95 -4.85 14.37
N ALA A 108 -12.77 -3.83 14.60
CA ALA A 108 -14.16 -4.02 14.99
C ALA A 108 -14.94 -4.76 13.88
N ASN A 109 -15.51 -5.92 14.19
CA ASN A 109 -16.24 -6.76 13.26
C ASN A 109 -17.72 -6.85 13.65
N ILE A 110 -18.38 -5.69 13.75
CA ILE A 110 -19.79 -5.58 14.08
C ILE A 110 -20.49 -4.62 13.10
N PRO A 111 -21.77 -4.90 12.75
CA PRO A 111 -22.55 -3.98 11.92
C PRO A 111 -22.68 -2.60 12.57
N GLY A 112 -22.45 -1.55 11.81
CA GLY A 112 -22.56 -0.16 12.29
C GLY A 112 -21.35 0.36 13.09
N ALA A 113 -20.29 -0.43 13.25
CA ALA A 113 -19.04 0.05 13.84
C ALA A 113 -18.41 1.14 12.98
N THR A 114 -17.87 2.15 13.65
CA THR A 114 -17.05 3.16 12.98
C THR A 114 -15.67 2.58 12.73
N HIS A 115 -15.40 2.21 11.47
CA HIS A 115 -14.12 1.68 11.05
C HIS A 115 -13.14 2.79 10.71
N GLY A 116 -11.85 2.55 11.01
CA GLY A 116 -10.74 3.38 10.59
C GLY A 116 -10.64 4.74 11.28
N LEU A 117 -9.74 5.55 10.74
CA LEU A 117 -9.36 6.85 11.28
C LEU A 117 -9.30 7.88 10.16
N ARG A 118 -9.64 9.12 10.47
CA ARG A 118 -9.38 10.26 9.60
C ARG A 118 -7.89 10.61 9.62
N GLU A 119 -7.42 11.25 8.60
CA GLU A 119 -6.05 11.74 8.52
C GLU A 119 -5.66 12.57 9.76
N SER A 120 -6.54 13.49 10.18
CA SER A 120 -6.33 14.31 11.38
C SER A 120 -6.14 13.49 12.66
N ASP A 121 -6.87 12.37 12.78
CA ASP A 121 -6.78 11.47 13.93
C ASP A 121 -5.44 10.70 13.89
N ILE A 122 -5.06 10.21 12.71
CA ILE A 122 -3.78 9.51 12.50
C ILE A 122 -2.62 10.43 12.89
N ILE A 123 -2.59 11.64 12.34
CA ILE A 123 -1.56 12.63 12.64
C ILE A 123 -1.53 12.96 14.15
N GLY A 124 -2.71 13.20 14.75
CA GLY A 124 -2.81 13.52 16.17
C GLY A 124 -2.31 12.40 17.09
N PHE A 125 -2.61 11.13 16.76
CA PHE A 125 -2.16 9.98 17.56
C PHE A 125 -0.68 9.64 17.38
N LEU A 126 -0.11 9.98 16.24
CA LEU A 126 1.31 9.70 15.93
C LEU A 126 2.24 10.87 16.26
N CYS A 127 1.70 12.03 16.61
CA CYS A 127 2.48 13.21 16.98
C CYS A 127 3.30 12.94 18.24
N ARG A 128 4.62 12.95 18.11
CA ARG A 128 5.58 12.81 19.22
C ARG A 128 6.81 13.66 18.97
N PRO A 129 7.58 14.05 20.02
CA PRO A 129 8.82 14.77 19.84
C PRO A 129 9.79 14.05 18.88
N GLY A 130 10.36 14.78 17.95
CA GLY A 130 11.32 14.27 16.98
C GLY A 130 10.72 13.61 15.73
N ARG A 131 9.38 13.45 15.63
CA ARG A 131 8.73 12.93 14.42
C ARG A 131 8.32 14.09 13.50
N ASP A 132 8.73 14.02 12.23
CA ASP A 132 8.33 14.99 11.20
C ASP A 132 6.93 14.66 10.66
N ILE A 133 5.94 15.38 11.18
CA ILE A 133 4.53 15.19 10.84
C ILE A 133 4.23 15.57 9.39
N SER A 134 4.88 16.59 8.86
CA SER A 134 4.63 17.04 7.47
C SER A 134 5.13 16.00 6.48
N LYS A 135 6.30 15.44 6.72
CA LYS A 135 6.87 14.34 5.92
C LYS A 135 6.02 13.08 6.04
N MET A 136 5.62 12.71 7.25
CA MET A 136 4.77 11.55 7.50
C MET A 136 3.43 11.66 6.76
N LYS A 137 2.78 12.83 6.78
CA LYS A 137 1.54 13.05 6.04
C LYS A 137 1.74 12.81 4.55
N LYS A 138 2.64 13.57 3.93
CA LYS A 138 2.84 13.58 2.48
C LYS A 138 3.38 12.25 1.93
N ASP A 139 4.39 11.70 2.59
CA ASP A 139 5.14 10.57 2.05
C ASP A 139 4.56 9.22 2.48
N ILE A 140 3.73 9.19 3.54
CA ILE A 140 3.16 7.96 4.08
C ILE A 140 1.64 7.96 4.00
N VAL A 141 0.95 8.88 4.69
CA VAL A 141 -0.53 8.85 4.82
C VAL A 141 -1.20 9.04 3.45
N ASP A 142 -0.71 9.96 2.63
CA ASP A 142 -1.24 10.22 1.28
C ASP A 142 -0.83 9.11 0.28
N TYR A 143 0.30 8.42 0.52
CA TYR A 143 0.86 7.42 -0.38
C TYR A 143 0.33 6.01 -0.14
N LEU A 144 0.18 5.57 1.11
CA LEU A 144 -0.27 4.23 1.46
C LEU A 144 -1.54 3.77 0.72
N PRO A 145 -2.61 4.61 0.60
CA PRO A 145 -3.83 4.20 -0.11
C PRO A 145 -3.64 3.89 -1.60
N THR A 146 -2.52 4.32 -2.20
CA THR A 146 -2.20 4.05 -3.60
C THR A 146 -1.45 2.74 -3.81
N GLN A 147 -0.86 2.16 -2.76
CA GLN A 147 -0.03 0.96 -2.82
C GLN A 147 -0.60 -0.22 -2.04
N ALA A 148 -1.23 0.04 -0.91
CA ALA A 148 -1.78 -0.98 -0.03
C ALA A 148 -3.05 -1.59 -0.63
N TRP A 149 -3.07 -2.92 -0.79
CA TRP A 149 -4.15 -3.59 -1.50
C TRP A 149 -5.44 -3.74 -0.68
N TYR A 150 -5.32 -3.72 0.64
CA TYR A 150 -6.46 -3.91 1.55
C TYR A 150 -6.84 -2.64 2.30
N LEU A 151 -6.16 -1.51 2.02
CA LEU A 151 -6.47 -0.21 2.58
C LEU A 151 -7.51 0.51 1.72
N HIS A 152 -8.57 0.96 2.36
CA HIS A 152 -9.70 1.64 1.71
C HIS A 152 -9.93 3.01 2.33
N THR A 153 -10.53 3.88 1.54
CA THR A 153 -11.01 5.19 2.00
C THR A 153 -12.54 5.21 1.98
N SER A 154 -13.15 5.56 3.10
CA SER A 154 -14.60 5.75 3.18
C SER A 154 -15.03 7.09 2.58
N SER A 155 -16.34 7.26 2.36
CA SER A 155 -16.92 8.51 1.83
C SER A 155 -16.70 9.73 2.75
N ASP A 156 -16.47 9.51 4.05
CA ASP A 156 -16.17 10.55 5.03
C ASP A 156 -14.65 10.75 5.27
N GLY A 157 -13.81 10.17 4.39
CA GLY A 157 -12.36 10.35 4.40
C GLY A 157 -11.62 9.56 5.48
N ARG A 158 -12.20 8.47 6.00
CA ARG A 158 -11.50 7.57 6.92
C ARG A 158 -10.74 6.50 6.17
N LEU A 159 -9.53 6.23 6.61
CA LEU A 159 -8.71 5.10 6.16
C LEU A 159 -9.00 3.89 7.03
N PHE A 160 -9.27 2.74 6.42
CA PHE A 160 -9.57 1.49 7.12
C PHE A 160 -9.15 0.26 6.30
N TYR A 161 -8.80 -0.80 7.00
CA TYR A 161 -8.50 -2.09 6.38
C TYR A 161 -9.77 -2.94 6.23
N LYS A 162 -9.85 -3.64 5.11
CA LYS A 162 -10.94 -4.57 4.78
C LYS A 162 -10.37 -5.81 4.09
N ASN A 163 -11.08 -6.93 4.16
CA ASN A 163 -10.69 -8.19 3.53
C ASN A 163 -10.84 -8.23 2.00
N THR A 164 -11.40 -7.19 1.40
CA THR A 164 -11.52 -7.07 -0.06
C THR A 164 -10.39 -6.21 -0.61
N GLN A 165 -9.81 -6.62 -1.75
CA GLN A 165 -8.74 -5.88 -2.37
C GLN A 165 -9.24 -4.57 -3.00
N ASN A 166 -8.49 -3.50 -2.82
CA ASN A 166 -8.64 -2.25 -3.53
C ASN A 166 -8.02 -2.41 -4.93
N LEU A 167 -8.85 -2.65 -5.92
CA LEU A 167 -8.38 -2.94 -7.28
C LEU A 167 -7.61 -1.78 -7.91
N ALA A 168 -7.94 -0.54 -7.55
CA ALA A 168 -7.22 0.63 -8.05
C ALA A 168 -5.79 0.68 -7.51
N ALA A 169 -5.62 0.48 -6.20
CA ALA A 169 -4.30 0.42 -5.56
C ALA A 169 -3.49 -0.78 -6.09
N LYS A 170 -4.12 -1.95 -6.22
CA LYS A 170 -3.48 -3.13 -6.80
C LYS A 170 -3.00 -2.88 -8.22
N LEU A 171 -3.84 -2.30 -9.06
CA LEU A 171 -3.45 -1.97 -10.44
C LEU A 171 -2.30 -0.97 -10.48
N HIS A 172 -2.36 0.06 -9.63
CA HIS A 172 -1.32 1.08 -9.55
C HIS A 172 0.02 0.49 -9.07
N SER A 173 0.02 -0.32 -8.01
CA SER A 173 1.24 -0.97 -7.50
C SER A 173 1.84 -1.93 -8.52
N MET A 174 1.00 -2.70 -9.23
CA MET A 174 1.46 -3.56 -10.31
C MET A 174 2.04 -2.75 -11.48
N ALA A 175 1.36 -1.68 -11.90
CA ALA A 175 1.85 -0.82 -12.98
C ALA A 175 3.21 -0.18 -12.65
N THR A 176 3.42 0.25 -11.41
CA THR A 176 4.70 0.84 -10.97
C THR A 176 5.83 -0.19 -10.81
N SER A 177 5.51 -1.48 -10.63
CA SER A 177 6.52 -2.54 -10.54
C SER A 177 7.14 -2.92 -11.88
N TYR A 178 6.48 -2.60 -13.01
CA TYR A 178 7.01 -2.93 -14.33
C TYR A 178 8.10 -1.95 -14.79
N ASN A 179 9.18 -2.51 -15.32
CA ASN A 179 10.21 -1.72 -15.98
C ASN A 179 9.70 -1.21 -17.34
N ARG A 180 9.91 0.09 -17.62
CA ARG A 180 9.52 0.74 -18.89
C ARG A 180 10.00 -0.03 -20.12
N GLN A 181 11.22 -0.54 -20.11
CA GLN A 181 11.77 -1.29 -21.25
C GLN A 181 11.01 -2.59 -21.51
N SER A 182 10.63 -3.31 -20.44
CA SER A 182 9.82 -4.53 -20.55
C SER A 182 8.43 -4.22 -21.10
N CYS A 183 7.81 -3.13 -20.61
CA CYS A 183 6.50 -2.68 -21.12
C CYS A 183 6.57 -2.30 -22.60
N LEU A 184 7.61 -1.57 -23.03
CA LEU A 184 7.79 -1.20 -24.43
C LEU A 184 8.02 -2.43 -25.33
N LYS A 185 8.72 -3.44 -24.81
CA LYS A 185 8.91 -4.70 -25.55
C LYS A 185 7.59 -5.43 -25.78
N GLU A 186 6.78 -5.60 -24.75
CA GLU A 186 5.46 -6.23 -24.87
C GLU A 186 4.51 -5.40 -25.75
N LEU A 187 4.54 -4.08 -25.60
CA LEU A 187 3.76 -3.18 -26.44
C LEU A 187 4.15 -3.29 -27.93
N ARG A 188 5.43 -3.38 -28.24
CA ARG A 188 5.90 -3.62 -29.62
C ARG A 188 5.33 -4.91 -30.19
N ILE A 189 5.39 -6.02 -29.46
CA ILE A 189 4.83 -7.31 -29.88
C ILE A 189 3.33 -7.19 -30.17
N TYR A 190 2.60 -6.52 -29.29
CA TYR A 190 1.16 -6.32 -29.44
C TYR A 190 0.84 -5.43 -30.66
N LEU A 191 1.53 -4.31 -30.82
CA LEU A 191 1.36 -3.40 -31.96
C LEU A 191 1.75 -4.09 -33.29
N GLU A 192 2.80 -4.92 -33.28
CA GLU A 192 3.18 -5.70 -34.46
C GLU A 192 2.07 -6.64 -34.89
N SER A 193 1.42 -7.30 -33.96
CA SER A 193 0.27 -8.19 -34.24
C SER A 193 -0.92 -7.46 -34.85
N LEU A 194 -1.15 -6.20 -34.44
CA LEU A 194 -2.28 -5.40 -34.91
C LEU A 194 -2.03 -4.73 -36.27
N PHE A 195 -0.80 -4.27 -36.50
CA PHE A 195 -0.46 -3.44 -37.66
C PHE A 195 0.38 -4.16 -38.73
N SER A 196 0.72 -5.45 -38.53
CA SER A 196 1.35 -6.21 -39.59
C SER A 196 0.45 -6.32 -40.82
N PRO A 197 0.91 -5.86 -42.01
CA PRO A 197 0.05 -5.81 -43.19
C PRO A 197 -0.23 -7.22 -43.72
N VAL A 198 -1.50 -7.55 -43.86
CA VAL A 198 -1.94 -8.76 -44.57
C VAL A 198 -1.74 -8.59 -46.08
N LEU A 199 -2.03 -7.38 -46.57
CA LEU A 199 -1.76 -6.92 -47.95
C LEU A 199 -0.72 -5.81 -47.88
N LYS A 200 0.35 -5.93 -48.69
CA LYS A 200 1.47 -4.96 -48.71
C LYS A 200 1.25 -3.79 -49.66
N ASP A 201 -0.01 -3.40 -49.86
CA ASP A 201 -0.39 -2.36 -50.80
C ASP A 201 -0.18 -0.95 -50.28
N CYS A 202 -0.35 -0.73 -48.96
CA CYS A 202 -0.20 0.55 -48.31
C CYS A 202 1.21 0.78 -47.76
N TYR A 203 1.74 -0.23 -47.02
CA TYR A 203 3.11 -0.21 -46.49
C TYR A 203 3.68 -1.63 -46.45
N GLN A 204 5.00 -1.74 -46.56
CA GLN A 204 5.70 -3.03 -46.62
C GLN A 204 6.55 -3.32 -45.40
N LYS A 205 6.82 -2.29 -44.57
CA LYS A 205 7.62 -2.39 -43.34
C LYS A 205 6.96 -1.65 -42.22
N ILE A 206 7.15 -2.12 -41.01
CA ILE A 206 6.72 -1.45 -39.77
C ILE A 206 7.93 -1.23 -38.89
N GLU A 207 8.04 -0.03 -38.35
CA GLU A 207 8.98 0.36 -37.30
C GLU A 207 8.16 0.80 -36.07
N LEU A 208 8.25 0.03 -34.99
CA LEU A 208 7.42 0.25 -33.80
C LEU A 208 8.25 0.86 -32.68
N LEU A 209 7.84 2.07 -32.25
CA LEU A 209 8.46 2.79 -31.15
C LEU A 209 9.99 2.83 -31.23
N PRO A 210 10.57 3.16 -32.41
CA PRO A 210 12.02 3.26 -32.56
C PRO A 210 12.54 4.48 -31.79
N ALA A 211 13.78 4.40 -31.29
CA ALA A 211 14.51 5.60 -30.93
C ALA A 211 14.81 6.42 -32.20
N ILE A 212 14.94 7.72 -32.10
CA ILE A 212 15.10 8.62 -33.26
C ILE A 212 16.33 8.24 -34.11
N ASP A 213 17.39 7.77 -33.45
CA ASP A 213 18.65 7.31 -34.04
C ASP A 213 18.58 5.88 -34.60
N GLU A 214 17.55 5.11 -34.27
CA GLU A 214 17.33 3.74 -34.75
C GLU A 214 16.41 3.65 -35.96
N VAL A 215 15.82 4.75 -36.40
CA VAL A 215 14.90 4.75 -37.55
C VAL A 215 15.64 4.39 -38.84
N ASN A 216 15.32 3.23 -39.40
CA ASN A 216 15.92 2.73 -40.63
C ASN A 216 14.89 2.69 -41.77
N VAL A 217 14.95 3.68 -42.66
CA VAL A 217 14.07 3.78 -43.82
C VAL A 217 14.73 3.17 -45.02
N GLU A 218 14.14 2.11 -45.59
CA GLU A 218 14.61 1.48 -46.80
C GLU A 218 14.14 2.23 -48.03
N VAL A 219 15.06 2.50 -48.97
CA VAL A 219 14.73 3.10 -50.28
C VAL A 219 13.83 2.12 -51.03
N ASN A 220 12.73 2.63 -51.61
CA ASN A 220 11.71 1.88 -52.35
C ASN A 220 10.72 1.05 -51.52
N LYS A 221 10.67 1.21 -50.18
CA LYS A 221 9.61 0.65 -49.35
C LYS A 221 8.90 1.72 -48.55
N ILE A 222 7.58 1.65 -48.55
CA ILE A 222 6.77 2.51 -47.67
C ILE A 222 6.84 1.88 -46.26
N THR A 223 7.34 2.64 -45.29
CA THR A 223 7.49 2.20 -43.90
C THR A 223 6.49 2.94 -43.00
N LEU A 224 5.69 2.19 -42.25
CA LEU A 224 4.86 2.74 -41.19
C LEU A 224 5.72 2.89 -39.93
N ILE A 225 5.92 4.11 -39.48
CA ILE A 225 6.67 4.39 -38.23
C ILE A 225 5.66 4.83 -37.18
N MET A 226 5.58 4.09 -36.08
CA MET A 226 4.78 4.44 -34.91
C MET A 226 5.71 4.96 -33.83
N VAL A 227 5.56 6.24 -33.47
CA VAL A 227 6.38 6.89 -32.46
C VAL A 227 5.66 6.91 -31.09
N GLU A 228 6.43 6.91 -30.02
CA GLU A 228 5.88 7.07 -28.68
C GLU A 228 5.29 8.48 -28.52
N PRO A 229 4.06 8.65 -27.98
CA PRO A 229 3.49 9.97 -27.76
C PRO A 229 4.32 10.71 -26.71
N THR A 230 4.82 11.89 -27.06
CA THR A 230 5.52 12.79 -26.14
C THR A 230 4.53 13.79 -25.54
N VAL A 231 4.51 13.91 -24.22
CA VAL A 231 3.75 14.93 -23.53
C VAL A 231 4.63 16.17 -23.42
N ASN A 232 4.23 17.27 -24.08
CA ASN A 232 4.88 18.56 -23.88
C ASN A 232 4.64 19.07 -22.45
N THR A 233 5.55 19.87 -21.92
CA THR A 233 5.44 20.51 -20.60
C THR A 233 4.21 21.43 -20.47
N SER A 234 3.53 21.75 -21.56
CA SER A 234 2.25 22.46 -21.62
C SER A 234 1.01 21.56 -21.56
N GLY A 235 1.18 20.24 -21.42
CA GLY A 235 0.06 19.28 -21.33
C GLY A 235 -0.64 19.00 -22.67
N THR A 236 -0.13 19.47 -23.77
CA THR A 236 -0.66 19.18 -25.13
C THR A 236 0.10 18.00 -25.73
N THR A 237 -0.63 16.98 -26.18
CA THR A 237 -0.08 15.87 -26.96
C THR A 237 0.17 16.32 -28.39
N ASN A 238 1.36 16.15 -28.93
CA ASN A 238 1.64 16.30 -30.37
C ASN A 238 1.28 15.03 -31.11
#